data_8283441e69e29230c4cdfc7dd9958fd8
#
_entry.id   8283441e69e29230c4cdfc7dd9958fd8
#
_cell.length_a   1.000
_cell.length_b   1.000
_cell.length_c   1.000
_cell.angle_alpha   90.00
_cell.angle_beta   90.00
_cell.angle_gamma   90.00
#
_symmetry.space_group_name_H-M   'P 1'
#
loop_
_entity.id
_entity.type
_entity.pdbx_description
1 polymer ?
#
loop_
_entity_poly.entity_id
_entity_poly.type
_entity_poly.pdbx_seq_one_letter_code
_entity_poly.pdbx_strand_id
1 'polypeptide(L)'
;MKPVLFKDFVQIKKAEKMLIEKYDKLLPDEIIYLWRTYGFGTFYNGYLKVINPDEYKSLIEKSYFMGNVSIPIFATAFGDVLTWEENKYVGILKYRYNDNDIISDGFEYFYDIIYDEECAKDYFTIENYNEATKKYGSLEYDECFGYVPLLALGG
;
A
#
# COMPACT_ATOMS: atom_id res chain seq x y z
N MET A 1 -10.30 11.77 14.11
CA MET A 1 -9.45 10.61 13.71
C MET A 1 -9.27 9.69 14.91
N LYS A 2 -9.39 8.39 14.68
CA LYS A 2 -9.17 7.37 15.71
C LYS A 2 -7.72 6.85 15.62
N PRO A 3 -6.92 6.94 16.71
CA PRO A 3 -5.57 6.40 16.69
C PRO A 3 -5.56 4.89 16.44
N VAL A 4 -4.66 4.43 15.59
CA VAL A 4 -4.48 3.00 15.30
C VAL A 4 -3.10 2.57 15.77
N LEU A 5 -3.06 1.49 16.55
CA LEU A 5 -1.81 0.91 17.02
C LEU A 5 -1.52 -0.37 16.23
N PHE A 6 -0.37 -0.41 15.59
CA PHE A 6 0.11 -1.59 14.88
C PHE A 6 1.18 -2.28 15.72
N LYS A 7 0.86 -3.46 16.22
CA LYS A 7 1.81 -4.24 17.03
C LYS A 7 2.92 -4.88 16.19
N ASP A 8 2.65 -5.07 14.90
CA ASP A 8 3.55 -5.73 13.95
C ASP A 8 4.31 -4.75 13.05
N PHE A 9 4.25 -3.45 13.34
CA PHE A 9 4.94 -2.46 12.50
C PHE A 9 6.44 -2.56 12.67
N VAL A 10 7.14 -2.67 11.52
CA VAL A 10 8.61 -2.65 11.46
C VAL A 10 9.04 -1.36 10.76
N GLN A 11 9.57 -0.41 11.53
CA GLN A 11 10.05 0.86 10.99
C GLN A 11 11.37 0.66 10.25
N ILE A 12 11.44 1.15 9.00
CA ILE A 12 12.68 1.19 8.22
C ILE A 12 13.34 2.55 8.32
N LYS A 13 12.56 3.63 8.25
CA LYS A 13 13.05 4.99 8.46
C LYS A 13 11.92 5.91 8.93
N LYS A 14 12.31 7.02 9.55
CA LYS A 14 11.37 8.05 9.96
C LYS A 14 10.92 8.88 8.76
N ALA A 15 9.70 9.39 8.80
CA ALA A 15 9.24 10.37 7.82
C ALA A 15 9.82 11.75 8.14
N GLU A 16 10.47 12.36 7.16
CA GLU A 16 11.07 13.68 7.33
C GLU A 16 10.00 14.75 7.48
N LYS A 17 10.27 15.74 8.31
CA LYS A 17 9.35 16.85 8.59
C LYS A 17 8.92 17.59 7.31
N MET A 18 9.85 17.85 6.40
CA MET A 18 9.54 18.54 5.13
C MET A 18 8.58 17.75 4.26
N LEU A 19 8.71 16.42 4.24
CA LEU A 19 7.81 15.55 3.50
C LEU A 19 6.41 15.55 4.11
N ILE A 20 6.30 15.48 5.43
CA ILE A 20 5.04 15.55 6.15
C ILE A 20 4.34 16.89 5.85
N GLU A 21 5.05 18.00 5.93
CA GLU A 21 4.52 19.33 5.62
C GLU A 21 4.02 19.43 4.19
N LYS A 22 4.73 18.82 3.23
CA LYS A 22 4.34 18.80 1.82
C LYS A 22 2.99 18.12 1.59
N TYR A 23 2.71 17.05 2.32
CA TYR A 23 1.52 16.23 2.12
C TYR A 23 0.42 16.42 3.18
N ASP A 24 0.64 17.25 4.18
CA ASP A 24 -0.26 17.42 5.33
C ASP A 24 -1.71 17.78 4.94
N LYS A 25 -1.89 18.55 3.87
CA LYS A 25 -3.21 18.95 3.38
C LYS A 25 -3.69 18.11 2.19
N LEU A 26 -2.86 17.22 1.69
CA LEU A 26 -3.14 16.42 0.49
C LEU A 26 -3.55 15.00 0.84
N LEU A 27 -3.17 14.52 2.01
CA LEU A 27 -3.42 13.16 2.49
C LEU A 27 -4.37 13.17 3.69
N PRO A 28 -5.10 12.07 3.93
CA PRO A 28 -5.93 11.94 5.12
C PRO A 28 -5.11 12.06 6.40
N ASP A 29 -5.75 12.54 7.47
CA ASP A 29 -5.12 12.66 8.79
C ASP A 29 -4.55 11.33 9.28
N GLU A 30 -5.20 10.21 8.95
CA GLU A 30 -4.76 8.86 9.31
C GLU A 30 -3.38 8.53 8.72
N ILE A 31 -3.12 8.94 7.49
CA ILE A 31 -1.83 8.73 6.84
C ILE A 31 -0.76 9.63 7.46
N ILE A 32 -1.08 10.88 7.70
CA ILE A 32 -0.14 11.82 8.34
C ILE A 32 0.18 11.34 9.77
N TYR A 33 -0.81 10.87 10.51
CA TYR A 33 -0.61 10.26 11.83
C TYR A 33 0.31 9.03 11.75
N LEU A 34 0.09 8.17 10.76
CA LEU A 34 0.92 6.98 10.54
C LEU A 34 2.38 7.37 10.29
N TRP A 35 2.63 8.36 9.45
CA TRP A 35 3.98 8.84 9.16
C TRP A 35 4.66 9.44 10.39
N ARG A 36 3.93 10.25 11.19
CA ARG A 36 4.49 10.86 12.40
C ARG A 36 4.78 9.84 13.49
N THR A 37 3.92 8.85 13.62
CA THR A 37 4.00 7.85 14.71
C THR A 37 4.93 6.71 14.37
N TYR A 38 4.83 6.17 13.15
CA TYR A 38 5.53 4.95 12.73
C TYR A 38 6.58 5.18 11.66
N GLY A 39 6.46 6.24 10.85
CA GLY A 39 7.34 6.47 9.71
C GLY A 39 7.06 5.55 8.54
N PHE A 40 8.10 5.23 7.78
CA PHE A 40 8.05 4.29 6.65
C PHE A 40 8.53 2.91 7.10
N GLY A 41 7.85 1.90 6.67
CA GLY A 41 8.13 0.53 7.05
C GLY A 41 6.99 -0.40 6.64
N THR A 42 6.84 -1.52 7.34
CA THR A 42 5.86 -2.54 7.02
C THR A 42 4.87 -2.77 8.15
N PHE A 43 3.67 -3.17 7.81
CA PHE A 43 2.64 -3.61 8.75
C PHE A 43 1.74 -4.64 8.07
N TYR A 44 0.70 -5.08 8.75
CA TYR A 44 -0.20 -6.12 8.23
C TYR A 44 0.61 -7.38 7.91
N ASN A 45 1.39 -7.82 8.91
CA ASN A 45 2.27 -8.99 8.82
C ASN A 45 3.29 -8.90 7.67
N GLY A 46 3.80 -7.69 7.41
CA GLY A 46 4.77 -7.44 6.36
C GLY A 46 4.19 -7.29 4.95
N TYR A 47 2.89 -7.48 4.79
CA TYR A 47 2.25 -7.41 3.47
C TYR A 47 2.17 -5.99 2.93
N LEU A 48 1.81 -5.02 3.78
CA LEU A 48 1.69 -3.63 3.38
C LEU A 48 2.94 -2.84 3.78
N LYS A 49 3.38 -2.00 2.86
CA LYS A 49 4.52 -1.11 3.04
C LYS A 49 4.03 0.33 3.01
N VAL A 50 4.39 1.11 4.03
CA VAL A 50 4.18 2.55 4.02
C VAL A 50 5.29 3.16 3.19
N ILE A 51 4.93 3.86 2.11
CA ILE A 51 5.89 4.34 1.11
C ILE A 51 5.91 5.87 1.03
N ASN A 52 7.04 6.39 0.57
CA ASN A 52 7.16 7.81 0.23
C ASN A 52 6.55 8.03 -1.16
N PRO A 53 5.47 8.84 -1.28
CA PRO A 53 4.83 9.07 -2.58
C PRO A 53 5.77 9.61 -3.65
N ASP A 54 6.76 10.41 -3.27
CA ASP A 54 7.72 10.99 -4.23
C ASP A 54 8.56 9.92 -4.93
N GLU A 55 8.81 8.79 -4.27
CA GLU A 55 9.57 7.67 -4.85
C GLU A 55 8.77 6.88 -5.88
N TYR A 56 7.43 6.93 -5.82
CA TYR A 56 6.54 6.17 -6.71
C TYR A 56 5.82 7.02 -7.76
N LYS A 57 5.95 8.34 -7.67
CA LYS A 57 5.22 9.28 -8.51
C LYS A 57 5.47 9.04 -10.01
N SER A 58 6.72 8.88 -10.39
CA SER A 58 7.10 8.65 -11.80
C SER A 58 6.50 7.36 -12.36
N LEU A 59 6.50 6.28 -11.58
CA LEU A 59 5.89 5.00 -11.99
C LEU A 59 4.40 5.16 -12.25
N ILE A 60 3.70 5.80 -11.33
CA ILE A 60 2.24 5.96 -11.42
C ILE A 60 1.85 6.90 -12.56
N GLU A 61 2.57 7.99 -12.76
CA GLU A 61 2.31 8.92 -13.87
C GLU A 61 2.47 8.25 -15.23
N LYS A 62 3.40 7.30 -15.37
CA LYS A 62 3.65 6.58 -16.62
C LYS A 62 2.70 5.42 -16.86
N SER A 63 2.16 4.80 -15.82
CA SER A 63 1.43 3.53 -15.91
C SER A 63 -0.07 3.63 -15.66
N TYR A 64 -0.56 4.76 -15.15
CA TYR A 64 -1.95 4.93 -14.76
C TYR A 64 -2.51 6.23 -15.33
N PHE A 65 -3.70 6.18 -15.96
CA PHE A 65 -4.29 7.34 -16.62
C PHE A 65 -4.61 8.50 -15.66
N MET A 66 -4.82 8.22 -14.37
CA MET A 66 -5.03 9.22 -13.32
C MET A 66 -3.76 9.48 -12.50
N GLY A 67 -2.61 9.03 -12.98
CA GLY A 67 -1.37 9.06 -12.20
C GLY A 67 -0.88 10.44 -11.80
N ASN A 68 -1.20 11.46 -12.58
CA ASN A 68 -0.80 12.85 -12.27
C ASN A 68 -1.57 13.46 -11.09
N VAL A 69 -2.70 12.87 -10.69
CA VAL A 69 -3.54 13.36 -9.58
C VAL A 69 -3.68 12.35 -8.44
N SER A 70 -3.18 11.14 -8.62
CA SER A 70 -3.19 10.10 -7.59
C SER A 70 -1.95 10.17 -6.72
N ILE A 71 -2.11 9.94 -5.41
CA ILE A 71 -1.00 9.94 -4.46
C ILE A 71 -0.77 8.51 -3.99
N PRO A 72 0.37 7.87 -4.30
CA PRO A 72 0.67 6.53 -3.80
C PRO A 72 0.94 6.58 -2.30
N ILE A 73 0.29 5.69 -1.55
CA ILE A 73 0.37 5.67 -0.08
C ILE A 73 0.93 4.36 0.48
N PHE A 74 0.61 3.24 -0.14
CA PHE A 74 1.11 1.92 0.27
C PHE A 74 1.54 1.12 -0.95
N ALA A 75 2.50 0.22 -0.75
CA ALA A 75 2.81 -0.84 -1.71
C ALA A 75 2.54 -2.19 -1.07
N THR A 76 2.21 -3.19 -1.88
CA THR A 76 1.96 -4.53 -1.37
C THR A 76 3.14 -5.46 -1.58
N ALA A 77 3.13 -6.60 -0.89
CA ALA A 77 4.14 -7.65 -1.07
C ALA A 77 4.19 -8.23 -2.49
N PHE A 78 3.15 -8.04 -3.28
CA PHE A 78 3.11 -8.47 -4.69
C PHE A 78 3.36 -7.35 -5.69
N GLY A 79 3.74 -6.17 -5.23
CA GLY A 79 4.08 -5.05 -6.11
C GLY A 79 2.89 -4.23 -6.59
N ASP A 80 1.71 -4.43 -6.03
CA ASP A 80 0.57 -3.55 -6.27
C ASP A 80 0.71 -2.27 -5.44
N VAL A 81 0.08 -1.19 -5.86
CA VAL A 81 0.19 0.11 -5.20
C VAL A 81 -1.20 0.62 -4.81
N LEU A 82 -1.35 1.00 -3.55
CA LEU A 82 -2.55 1.66 -3.07
C LEU A 82 -2.37 3.16 -3.16
N THR A 83 -3.44 3.86 -3.58
CA THR A 83 -3.41 5.29 -3.85
C THR A 83 -4.51 6.02 -3.08
N TRP A 84 -4.27 7.31 -2.86
CA TRP A 84 -5.30 8.24 -2.40
C TRP A 84 -5.70 9.11 -3.59
N GLU A 85 -6.98 9.08 -3.95
CA GLU A 85 -7.47 9.66 -5.18
C GLU A 85 -8.62 10.63 -4.94
N GLU A 86 -8.56 11.77 -5.61
CA GLU A 86 -9.61 12.81 -5.59
C GLU A 86 -9.95 13.31 -4.18
N ASN A 87 -8.99 13.22 -3.27
CA ASN A 87 -9.18 13.53 -1.84
C ASN A 87 -10.37 12.76 -1.22
N LYS A 88 -10.66 11.57 -1.73
CA LYS A 88 -11.89 10.85 -1.36
C LYS A 88 -11.73 9.33 -1.31
N TYR A 89 -10.97 8.72 -2.21
CA TYR A 89 -10.94 7.26 -2.37
C TYR A 89 -9.58 6.66 -2.06
N VAL A 90 -9.61 5.46 -1.46
CA VAL A 90 -8.43 4.57 -1.47
C VAL A 90 -8.59 3.62 -2.66
N GLY A 91 -7.70 3.76 -3.63
CA GLY A 91 -7.64 2.88 -4.79
C GLY A 91 -6.53 1.86 -4.69
N ILE A 92 -6.55 0.87 -5.56
CA ILE A 92 -5.48 -0.10 -5.74
C ILE A 92 -5.15 -0.25 -7.22
N LEU A 93 -3.87 -0.11 -7.56
CA LEU A 93 -3.34 -0.39 -8.89
C LEU A 93 -2.79 -1.80 -8.88
N LYS A 94 -3.54 -2.72 -9.50
CA LYS A 94 -3.21 -4.15 -9.52
C LYS A 94 -2.28 -4.45 -10.69
N TYR A 95 -1.01 -4.11 -10.56
CA TYR A 95 -0.03 -4.31 -11.63
C TYR A 95 0.08 -5.76 -12.08
N ARG A 96 -0.15 -6.70 -11.17
CA ARG A 96 -0.18 -8.14 -11.50
C ARG A 96 -1.21 -8.48 -12.56
N TYR A 97 -2.34 -7.77 -12.55
CA TYR A 97 -3.50 -8.07 -13.41
C TYR A 97 -3.74 -6.99 -14.46
N ASN A 98 -2.89 -5.98 -14.54
CA ASN A 98 -3.09 -4.82 -15.41
C ASN A 98 -4.47 -4.18 -15.23
N ASP A 99 -4.85 -3.97 -13.98
CA ASP A 99 -6.20 -3.51 -13.59
C ASP A 99 -6.09 -2.52 -12.43
N ASN A 100 -7.19 -1.83 -12.14
CA ASN A 100 -7.31 -0.97 -10.98
C ASN A 100 -8.71 -1.10 -10.37
N ASP A 101 -8.83 -0.75 -9.10
CA ASP A 101 -10.09 -0.83 -8.37
C ASP A 101 -10.11 0.18 -7.24
N ILE A 102 -11.25 0.37 -6.62
CA ILE A 102 -11.43 1.21 -5.43
C ILE A 102 -11.67 0.30 -4.23
N ILE A 103 -10.87 0.46 -3.18
CA ILE A 103 -11.01 -0.32 -1.94
C ILE A 103 -12.05 0.32 -1.03
N SER A 104 -11.97 1.65 -0.83
CA SER A 104 -12.90 2.35 0.07
C SER A 104 -13.16 3.78 -0.35
N ASP A 105 -14.35 4.26 -0.02
CA ASP A 105 -14.74 5.66 -0.09
C ASP A 105 -14.32 6.31 1.24
N GLY A 106 -13.29 7.14 1.21
CA GLY A 106 -12.65 7.69 2.40
C GLY A 106 -11.65 6.73 3.01
N PHE A 107 -10.96 7.18 4.05
CA PHE A 107 -9.94 6.38 4.75
C PHE A 107 -10.46 5.79 6.06
N GLU A 108 -11.59 6.28 6.56
CA GLU A 108 -12.12 5.95 7.90
C GLU A 108 -12.27 4.44 8.14
N TYR A 109 -12.75 3.70 7.14
CA TYR A 109 -12.99 2.26 7.25
C TYR A 109 -11.93 1.40 6.57
N PHE A 110 -10.86 2.01 6.08
CA PHE A 110 -9.84 1.28 5.32
C PHE A 110 -9.26 0.11 6.10
N TYR A 111 -8.90 0.31 7.36
CA TYR A 111 -8.31 -0.77 8.16
C TYR A 111 -9.31 -1.90 8.44
N ASP A 112 -10.58 -1.56 8.65
CA ASP A 112 -11.61 -2.58 8.83
C ASP A 112 -11.78 -3.44 7.57
N ILE A 113 -11.70 -2.81 6.40
CA ILE A 113 -11.82 -3.50 5.12
C ILE A 113 -10.64 -4.46 4.90
N ILE A 114 -9.42 -4.02 5.11
CA ILE A 114 -8.25 -4.88 4.85
C ILE A 114 -8.12 -6.05 5.83
N TYR A 115 -8.69 -5.93 7.02
CA TYR A 115 -8.72 -7.03 8.00
C TYR A 115 -9.92 -7.95 7.84
N ASP A 116 -10.84 -7.65 6.94
CA ASP A 116 -11.92 -8.55 6.57
C ASP A 116 -11.37 -9.67 5.68
N GLU A 117 -11.70 -10.93 6.00
CA GLU A 117 -11.13 -12.09 5.30
C GLU A 117 -11.46 -12.13 3.81
N GLU A 118 -12.70 -11.82 3.44
CA GLU A 118 -13.11 -11.83 2.03
C GLU A 118 -12.43 -10.73 1.23
N CYS A 119 -12.36 -9.52 1.80
CA CYS A 119 -11.67 -8.39 1.18
C CYS A 119 -10.17 -8.68 1.01
N ALA A 120 -9.55 -9.28 2.01
CA ALA A 120 -8.13 -9.66 1.95
C ALA A 120 -7.87 -10.67 0.83
N LYS A 121 -8.77 -11.61 0.61
CA LYS A 121 -8.66 -12.55 -0.52
C LYS A 121 -8.79 -11.84 -1.86
N ASP A 122 -9.81 -10.98 -1.99
CA ASP A 122 -10.14 -10.34 -3.26
C ASP A 122 -9.10 -9.31 -3.68
N TYR A 123 -8.68 -8.45 -2.76
CA TYR A 123 -7.74 -7.38 -3.07
C TYR A 123 -6.27 -7.83 -2.98
N PHE A 124 -5.93 -8.67 -2.02
CA PHE A 124 -4.53 -8.91 -1.65
C PHE A 124 -4.03 -10.31 -1.94
N THR A 125 -4.91 -11.28 -2.23
CA THR A 125 -4.52 -12.69 -2.35
C THR A 125 -3.67 -13.15 -1.16
N ILE A 126 -4.16 -12.87 0.05
CA ILE A 126 -3.37 -13.03 1.28
C ILE A 126 -2.93 -14.48 1.52
N GLU A 127 -3.70 -15.47 1.05
CA GLU A 127 -3.33 -16.87 1.15
C GLU A 127 -2.04 -17.16 0.36
N ASN A 128 -1.92 -16.58 -0.84
CA ASN A 128 -0.71 -16.72 -1.66
C ASN A 128 0.49 -16.07 -0.98
N TYR A 129 0.29 -14.94 -0.31
CA TYR A 129 1.33 -14.29 0.47
C TYR A 129 1.81 -15.17 1.62
N ASN A 130 0.88 -15.75 2.38
CA ASN A 130 1.21 -16.62 3.49
C ASN A 130 1.99 -17.85 3.03
N GLU A 131 1.60 -18.46 1.91
CA GLU A 131 2.33 -19.57 1.30
C GLU A 131 3.72 -19.15 0.85
N ALA A 132 3.84 -18.00 0.21
CA ALA A 132 5.13 -17.49 -0.30
C ALA A 132 6.10 -17.19 0.85
N THR A 133 5.63 -16.55 1.91
CA THR A 133 6.49 -16.27 3.08
C THR A 133 6.92 -17.54 3.80
N LYS A 134 6.05 -18.53 3.87
CA LYS A 134 6.35 -19.84 4.46
C LYS A 134 7.43 -20.58 3.65
N LYS A 135 7.37 -20.47 2.31
CA LYS A 135 8.28 -21.17 1.41
C LYS A 135 9.61 -20.44 1.21
N TYR A 136 9.57 -19.10 1.06
CA TYR A 136 10.72 -18.30 0.67
C TYR A 136 11.23 -17.37 1.76
N GLY A 137 10.57 -17.27 2.89
CA GLY A 137 10.90 -16.35 3.97
C GLY A 137 10.28 -14.97 3.80
N SER A 138 10.57 -14.09 4.75
CA SER A 138 10.05 -12.72 4.76
C SER A 138 10.75 -11.85 3.71
N LEU A 139 10.02 -10.86 3.18
CA LEU A 139 10.56 -9.89 2.24
C LEU A 139 11.32 -8.77 2.97
N GLU A 140 12.37 -8.25 2.33
CA GLU A 140 12.92 -6.96 2.70
C GLU A 140 12.00 -5.83 2.20
N TYR A 141 12.15 -4.62 2.76
CA TYR A 141 11.27 -3.50 2.46
C TYR A 141 11.21 -3.14 0.96
N ASP A 142 12.32 -3.30 0.24
CA ASP A 142 12.45 -2.99 -1.18
C ASP A 142 12.17 -4.15 -2.12
N GLU A 143 11.71 -5.28 -1.57
CA GLU A 143 11.42 -6.49 -2.34
C GLU A 143 9.92 -6.72 -2.49
N CYS A 144 9.53 -7.50 -3.50
CA CYS A 144 8.18 -8.04 -3.64
C CYS A 144 8.22 -9.45 -4.24
N PHE A 145 7.14 -10.22 -4.02
CA PHE A 145 6.97 -11.51 -4.68
C PHE A 145 6.44 -11.32 -6.10
N GLY A 146 6.90 -12.13 -7.04
CA GLY A 146 6.34 -12.22 -8.38
C GLY A 146 5.88 -13.63 -8.70
N TYR A 147 5.01 -13.77 -9.69
CA TYR A 147 4.57 -15.07 -10.19
C TYR A 147 5.52 -15.57 -11.27
N VAL A 148 5.78 -16.89 -11.29
CA VAL A 148 6.64 -17.52 -12.30
C VAL A 148 5.87 -18.69 -12.93
N PRO A 149 5.51 -18.59 -14.21
CA PRO A 149 5.62 -17.44 -15.10
C PRO A 149 4.73 -16.27 -14.63
N LEU A 150 4.94 -15.08 -15.18
CA LEU A 150 4.13 -13.91 -14.86
C LEU A 150 2.64 -14.22 -15.14
N LEU A 151 1.74 -13.58 -14.35
CA LEU A 151 0.30 -13.82 -14.52
C LEU A 151 -0.21 -13.56 -15.94
N ALA A 152 0.34 -12.54 -16.61
CA ALA A 152 0.00 -12.24 -18.00
C ALA A 152 0.39 -13.39 -18.98
N LEU A 153 1.26 -14.30 -18.55
CA LEU A 153 1.73 -15.46 -19.32
C LEU A 153 1.20 -16.79 -18.76
N GLY A 154 0.18 -16.76 -17.92
CA GLY A 154 -0.47 -17.94 -17.37
C GLY A 154 0.05 -18.40 -16.00
N GLY A 155 0.79 -17.53 -15.30
CA GLY A 155 1.26 -17.81 -13.93
C GLY A 155 0.18 -17.73 -12.88
#